data_4bdb1d8b2d11d85fd9158f5dca1ddcec
#
_entry.id   4bdb1d8b2d11d85fd9158f5dca1ddcec
#
_cell.length_a   1.000
_cell.length_b   1.000
_cell.length_c   1.000
_cell.angle_alpha   90.00
_cell.angle_beta   90.00
_cell.angle_gamma   90.00
#
_symmetry.space_group_name_H-M   'P 1'
#
loop_
_entity.id
_entity.type
_entity.pdbx_description
1 polymer ?
#
loop_
_entity_poly.entity_id
_entity_poly.type
_entity_poly.pdbx_seq_one_letter_code
_entity_poly.pdbx_strand_id
1 'polypeptide(L)'
;MSLAQRYNTRRDMSEQKKSRRQMLEEFVARKPDDPFSRYGLAMECMNSGDPRAADEHFRALLQSNAEYVPAYLMYAQLLVREARGEEARQILSSGIAAAEKKGDQHARSEMEGLLSEIA
;
A
#
# COMPACT_ATOMS: atom_id res chain seq x y z
N MET A 1 -12.28 12.20 43.28
CA MET A 1 -11.90 11.12 42.35
C MET A 1 -10.64 10.46 42.80
N SER A 2 -10.62 9.15 42.85
CA SER A 2 -9.43 8.42 43.22
C SER A 2 -8.38 8.49 42.11
N LEU A 3 -7.12 8.28 42.46
CA LEU A 3 -6.03 8.22 41.52
C LEU A 3 -6.25 7.12 40.47
N ALA A 4 -6.84 6.01 40.89
CA ALA A 4 -7.14 4.89 39.99
C ALA A 4 -8.10 5.30 38.86
N GLN A 5 -9.11 6.11 39.19
CA GLN A 5 -10.06 6.60 38.20
C GLN A 5 -9.41 7.57 37.20
N ARG A 6 -8.47 8.39 37.67
CA ARG A 6 -7.72 9.28 36.79
C ARG A 6 -6.85 8.46 35.80
N TYR A 7 -6.24 7.41 36.32
CA TYR A 7 -5.44 6.49 35.50
C TYR A 7 -6.27 5.82 34.42
N ASN A 8 -7.43 5.33 34.81
CA ASN A 8 -8.35 4.68 33.85
C ASN A 8 -8.82 5.65 32.77
N THR A 9 -9.09 6.89 33.13
CA THR A 9 -9.49 7.92 32.15
C THR A 9 -8.41 8.15 31.12
N ARG A 10 -7.15 8.26 31.55
CA ARG A 10 -6.02 8.42 30.63
C ARG A 10 -5.85 7.21 29.72
N ARG A 11 -6.00 6.02 30.28
CA ARG A 11 -5.90 4.79 29.54
C ARG A 11 -6.99 4.72 28.48
N ASP A 12 -8.20 5.05 28.83
CA ASP A 12 -9.33 5.06 27.91
C ASP A 12 -9.08 6.02 26.75
N MET A 13 -8.54 7.19 27.02
CA MET A 13 -8.21 8.15 25.98
C MET A 13 -7.11 7.63 25.05
N SER A 14 -6.10 6.95 25.60
CA SER A 14 -5.04 6.31 24.79
C SER A 14 -5.58 5.20 23.95
N GLU A 15 -6.45 4.36 24.50
CA GLU A 15 -7.05 3.23 23.80
C GLU A 15 -7.98 3.69 22.68
N GLN A 16 -8.60 4.85 22.83
CA GLN A 16 -9.45 5.44 21.81
C GLN A 16 -8.65 6.08 20.67
N LYS A 17 -7.37 6.30 20.88
CA LYS A 17 -6.51 6.87 19.85
C LYS A 17 -6.28 5.84 18.76
N LYS A 18 -6.80 6.12 17.58
CA LYS A 18 -6.68 5.22 16.44
C LYS A 18 -5.26 5.18 15.91
N SER A 19 -4.84 3.99 15.49
CA SER A 19 -3.59 3.85 14.76
C SER A 19 -3.73 4.47 13.37
N ARG A 20 -2.61 4.74 12.73
CA ARG A 20 -2.61 5.19 11.35
C ARG A 20 -3.34 4.22 10.43
N ARG A 21 -3.14 2.92 10.62
CA ARG A 21 -3.81 1.88 9.85
C ARG A 21 -5.33 1.96 10.02
N GLN A 22 -5.81 2.09 11.26
CA GLN A 22 -7.25 2.19 11.52
C GLN A 22 -7.87 3.41 10.86
N MET A 23 -7.18 4.55 10.89
CA MET A 23 -7.67 5.76 10.22
C MET A 23 -7.76 5.57 8.72
N LEU A 24 -6.76 4.92 8.12
CA LEU A 24 -6.76 4.63 6.69
C LEU A 24 -7.85 3.62 6.32
N GLU A 25 -8.05 2.60 7.14
CA GLU A 25 -9.12 1.63 6.93
C GLU A 25 -10.50 2.29 6.92
N GLU A 26 -10.72 3.22 7.83
CA GLU A 26 -11.97 3.98 7.87
C GLU A 26 -12.14 4.88 6.64
N PHE A 27 -11.05 5.48 6.21
CA PHE A 27 -11.07 6.34 5.02
C PHE A 27 -11.43 5.53 3.77
N VAL A 28 -10.80 4.37 3.60
CA VAL A 28 -11.08 3.48 2.47
C VAL A 28 -12.52 2.98 2.53
N ALA A 29 -13.04 2.68 3.73
CA ALA A 29 -14.43 2.23 3.89
C ALA A 29 -15.41 3.31 3.43
N ARG A 30 -15.12 4.58 3.70
CA ARG A 30 -15.98 5.71 3.29
C ARG A 30 -15.83 6.05 1.82
N LYS A 31 -14.65 5.89 1.26
CA LYS A 31 -14.32 6.25 -0.13
C LYS A 31 -13.54 5.11 -0.79
N PRO A 32 -14.21 3.98 -1.06
CA PRO A 32 -13.51 2.79 -1.57
C PRO A 32 -12.89 2.99 -2.96
N ASP A 33 -13.34 4.00 -3.71
CA ASP A 33 -12.83 4.28 -5.05
C ASP A 33 -11.67 5.29 -5.06
N ASP A 34 -11.29 5.82 -3.90
CA ASP A 34 -10.18 6.76 -3.84
C ASP A 34 -8.85 6.00 -3.87
N PRO A 35 -8.08 6.11 -4.97
CA PRO A 35 -6.84 5.35 -5.11
C PRO A 35 -5.77 5.78 -4.11
N PHE A 36 -5.72 7.06 -3.77
CA PHE A 36 -4.71 7.59 -2.86
C PHE A 36 -4.84 7.00 -1.45
N SER A 37 -6.07 6.92 -0.94
CA SER A 37 -6.32 6.35 0.39
C SER A 37 -5.97 4.86 0.43
N ARG A 38 -6.35 4.12 -0.60
CA ARG A 38 -6.05 2.70 -0.67
C ARG A 38 -4.56 2.44 -0.83
N TYR A 39 -3.88 3.28 -1.61
CA TYR A 39 -2.42 3.22 -1.73
C TYR A 39 -1.77 3.42 -0.35
N GLY A 40 -2.20 4.45 0.38
CA GLY A 40 -1.72 4.71 1.73
C GLY A 40 -1.91 3.52 2.66
N LEU A 41 -3.08 2.87 2.59
CA LEU A 41 -3.37 1.70 3.41
C LEU A 41 -2.49 0.51 3.03
N ALA A 42 -2.31 0.26 1.73
CA ALA A 42 -1.43 -0.80 1.26
C ALA A 42 -0.01 -0.60 1.77
N MET A 43 0.50 0.63 1.69
CA MET A 43 1.84 0.98 2.18
C MET A 43 1.96 0.80 3.69
N GLU A 44 0.95 1.19 4.43
CA GLU A 44 0.93 1.01 5.89
C GLU A 44 0.97 -0.47 6.26
N CYS A 45 0.19 -1.30 5.59
CA CYS A 45 0.21 -2.75 5.80
C CYS A 45 1.57 -3.34 5.48
N MET A 46 2.17 -2.92 4.38
CA MET A 46 3.49 -3.38 3.97
C MET A 46 4.55 -3.01 5.01
N ASN A 47 4.52 -1.78 5.50
CA ASN A 47 5.51 -1.28 6.45
C ASN A 47 5.31 -1.84 7.87
N SER A 48 4.09 -2.23 8.21
CA SER A 48 3.80 -2.82 9.52
C SER A 48 3.96 -4.35 9.56
N GLY A 49 4.43 -4.93 8.47
CA GLY A 49 4.72 -6.36 8.44
C GLY A 49 3.49 -7.25 8.20
N ASP A 50 2.51 -6.72 7.47
CA ASP A 50 1.32 -7.47 7.06
C ASP A 50 1.26 -7.57 5.54
N PRO A 51 2.10 -8.43 4.93
CA PRO A 51 2.19 -8.51 3.47
C PRO A 51 0.91 -9.03 2.82
N ARG A 52 0.15 -9.84 3.51
CA ARG A 52 -1.11 -10.38 2.98
C ARG A 52 -2.15 -9.28 2.78
N ALA A 53 -2.31 -8.43 3.79
CA ALA A 53 -3.23 -7.31 3.70
C ALA A 53 -2.75 -6.31 2.66
N ALA A 54 -1.44 -6.04 2.61
CA ALA A 54 -0.87 -5.16 1.60
C ALA A 54 -1.15 -5.68 0.19
N ASP A 55 -0.96 -6.97 -0.06
CA ASP A 55 -1.26 -7.60 -1.34
C ASP A 55 -2.71 -7.38 -1.75
N GLU A 56 -3.64 -7.62 -0.84
CA GLU A 56 -5.07 -7.44 -1.09
C GLU A 56 -5.40 -5.99 -1.50
N HIS A 57 -4.82 -5.03 -0.79
CA HIS A 57 -5.07 -3.62 -1.08
C HIS A 57 -4.43 -3.16 -2.39
N PHE A 58 -3.21 -3.61 -2.70
CA PHE A 58 -2.59 -3.32 -3.99
C PHE A 58 -3.40 -3.90 -5.15
N ARG A 59 -3.87 -5.13 -5.01
CA ARG A 59 -4.70 -5.76 -6.06
C ARG A 59 -5.99 -5.00 -6.29
N ALA A 60 -6.70 -4.68 -5.21
CA ALA A 60 -7.95 -3.94 -5.30
C ALA A 60 -7.74 -2.57 -5.94
N LEU A 61 -6.64 -1.90 -5.56
CA LEU A 61 -6.29 -0.60 -6.13
C LEU A 61 -6.08 -0.70 -7.64
N LEU A 62 -5.27 -1.64 -8.09
CA LEU A 62 -4.94 -1.76 -9.51
C LEU A 62 -6.09 -2.29 -10.36
N GLN A 63 -6.98 -3.07 -9.78
CA GLN A 63 -8.20 -3.49 -10.48
C GLN A 63 -9.12 -2.31 -10.78
N SER A 64 -9.20 -1.35 -9.86
CA SER A 64 -10.05 -0.17 -10.02
C SER A 64 -9.34 0.99 -10.72
N ASN A 65 -8.02 1.06 -10.61
CA ASN A 65 -7.22 2.20 -11.09
C ASN A 65 -5.93 1.69 -11.71
N ALA A 66 -6.03 1.07 -12.88
CA ALA A 66 -4.89 0.49 -13.58
C ALA A 66 -3.84 1.53 -14.00
N GLU A 67 -4.21 2.81 -14.00
CA GLU A 67 -3.32 3.92 -14.34
C GLU A 67 -2.58 4.50 -13.14
N TYR A 68 -2.80 3.96 -11.93
CA TYR A 68 -2.15 4.48 -10.73
C TYR A 68 -0.71 3.96 -10.64
N VAL A 69 0.18 4.66 -11.31
CA VAL A 69 1.57 4.23 -11.53
C VAL A 69 2.34 3.91 -10.24
N PRO A 70 2.25 4.72 -9.15
CA PRO A 70 3.06 4.44 -7.95
C PRO A 70 2.82 3.07 -7.32
N ALA A 71 1.62 2.50 -7.49
CA ALA A 71 1.29 1.23 -6.87
C ALA A 71 2.06 0.06 -7.48
N TYR A 72 2.38 0.13 -8.76
CA TYR A 72 3.07 -0.98 -9.44
C TYR A 72 4.45 -1.26 -8.86
N LEU A 73 5.26 -0.21 -8.68
CA LEU A 73 6.61 -0.39 -8.14
C LEU A 73 6.57 -0.93 -6.72
N MET A 74 5.73 -0.34 -5.88
CA MET A 74 5.63 -0.75 -4.47
C MET A 74 5.09 -2.17 -4.34
N TYR A 75 4.09 -2.53 -5.13
CA TYR A 75 3.56 -3.89 -5.14
C TYR A 75 4.62 -4.88 -5.61
N ALA A 76 5.36 -4.54 -6.67
CA ALA A 76 6.44 -5.40 -7.15
C ALA A 76 7.51 -5.62 -6.07
N GLN A 77 7.87 -4.58 -5.33
CA GLN A 77 8.82 -4.71 -4.22
C GLN A 77 8.30 -5.67 -3.15
N LEU A 78 7.02 -5.58 -2.81
CA LEU A 78 6.39 -6.52 -1.88
C LEU A 78 6.50 -7.95 -2.39
N LEU A 79 6.18 -8.17 -3.66
CA LEU A 79 6.21 -9.50 -4.27
C LEU A 79 7.63 -10.08 -4.28
N VAL A 80 8.62 -9.25 -4.56
CA VAL A 80 10.04 -9.68 -4.50
C VAL A 80 10.40 -10.13 -3.08
N ARG A 81 10.02 -9.35 -2.06
CA ARG A 81 10.28 -9.72 -0.67
C ARG A 81 9.63 -11.05 -0.29
N GLU A 82 8.46 -11.32 -0.86
CA GLU A 82 7.71 -12.55 -0.59
C GLU A 82 8.12 -13.72 -1.49
N ALA A 83 9.25 -13.58 -2.20
CA ALA A 83 9.78 -14.59 -3.11
C ALA A 83 8.80 -14.96 -4.24
N ARG A 84 8.00 -13.99 -4.68
CA ARG A 84 7.01 -14.13 -5.77
C ARG A 84 7.51 -13.38 -7.00
N GLY A 85 8.69 -13.76 -7.47
CA GLY A 85 9.38 -13.06 -8.57
C GLY A 85 8.63 -13.07 -9.89
N GLU A 86 7.94 -14.17 -10.22
CA GLU A 86 7.17 -14.26 -11.47
C GLU A 86 6.02 -13.25 -11.48
N GLU A 87 5.28 -13.16 -10.38
CA GLU A 87 4.22 -12.17 -10.25
C GLU A 87 4.78 -10.76 -10.29
N ALA A 88 5.93 -10.55 -9.65
CA ALA A 88 6.59 -9.24 -9.67
C ALA A 88 6.92 -8.81 -11.09
N ARG A 89 7.40 -9.73 -11.93
CA ARG A 89 7.70 -9.43 -13.33
C ARG A 89 6.45 -9.00 -14.08
N GLN A 90 5.34 -9.68 -13.86
CA GLN A 90 4.07 -9.32 -14.50
C GLN A 90 3.58 -7.94 -14.07
N ILE A 91 3.67 -7.65 -12.78
CA ILE A 91 3.26 -6.35 -12.24
C ILE A 91 4.16 -5.24 -12.80
N LEU A 92 5.46 -5.47 -12.88
CA LEU A 92 6.38 -4.49 -13.45
C LEU A 92 6.13 -4.24 -14.93
N SER A 93 5.86 -5.28 -15.69
CA SER A 93 5.53 -5.12 -17.11
C SER A 93 4.28 -4.26 -17.30
N SER A 94 3.25 -4.50 -16.52
CA SER A 94 2.03 -3.70 -16.56
C SER A 94 2.28 -2.26 -16.09
N GLY A 95 3.10 -2.10 -15.06
CA GLY A 95 3.45 -0.78 -14.54
C GLY A 95 4.27 0.04 -15.51
N ILE A 96 5.21 -0.58 -16.21
CA ILE A 96 6.00 0.08 -17.25
C ILE A 96 5.08 0.60 -18.36
N ALA A 97 4.13 -0.22 -18.81
CA ALA A 97 3.16 0.19 -19.81
C ALA A 97 2.30 1.35 -19.32
N ALA A 98 1.86 1.31 -18.06
CA ALA A 98 1.08 2.40 -17.48
C ALA A 98 1.90 3.70 -17.38
N ALA A 99 3.17 3.61 -17.00
CA ALA A 99 4.07 4.76 -16.92
C ALA A 99 4.32 5.36 -18.29
N GLU A 100 4.53 4.53 -19.30
CA GLU A 100 4.70 4.99 -20.69
C GLU A 100 3.48 5.76 -21.17
N LYS A 101 2.30 5.23 -20.89
CA LYS A 101 1.05 5.85 -21.29
C LYS A 101 0.87 7.23 -20.66
N LYS A 102 1.35 7.41 -19.44
CA LYS A 102 1.29 8.70 -18.74
C LYS A 102 2.47 9.61 -19.04
N GLY A 103 3.48 9.13 -19.72
CA GLY A 103 4.70 9.87 -19.96
C GLY A 103 5.55 10.01 -18.71
N ASP A 104 5.41 9.13 -17.74
CA ASP A 104 6.16 9.13 -16.48
C ASP A 104 7.45 8.33 -16.67
N GLN A 105 8.47 9.00 -17.20
CA GLN A 105 9.75 8.36 -17.52
C GLN A 105 10.54 7.96 -16.26
N HIS A 106 10.41 8.70 -15.19
CA HIS A 106 11.10 8.38 -13.95
C HIS A 106 10.57 7.05 -13.37
N ALA A 107 9.26 6.92 -13.25
CA ALA A 107 8.66 5.68 -12.76
C ALA A 107 8.99 4.51 -13.69
N ARG A 108 8.94 4.73 -14.98
CA ARG A 108 9.30 3.71 -15.97
C ARG A 108 10.72 3.21 -15.75
N SER A 109 11.69 4.13 -15.60
CA SER A 109 13.08 3.78 -15.40
C SER A 109 13.30 2.98 -14.11
N GLU A 110 12.64 3.38 -13.03
CA GLU A 110 12.73 2.66 -11.76
C GLU A 110 12.21 1.23 -11.89
N MET A 111 11.08 1.06 -12.56
CA MET A 111 10.50 -0.27 -12.75
C MET A 111 11.34 -1.13 -13.69
N GLU A 112 11.89 -0.57 -14.75
CA GLU A 112 12.82 -1.28 -15.63
C GLU A 112 14.06 -1.73 -14.86
N GLY A 113 14.56 -0.89 -13.96
CA GLY A 113 15.69 -1.23 -13.11
C GLY A 113 15.41 -2.42 -12.24
N LEU A 114 14.27 -2.43 -11.54
CA LEU A 114 13.90 -3.55 -10.69
C LEU A 114 13.66 -4.83 -11.52
N LEU A 115 13.00 -4.71 -12.65
CA LEU A 115 12.77 -5.84 -13.55
C LEU A 115 14.11 -6.47 -13.99
N SER A 116 15.08 -5.65 -14.31
CA SER A 116 16.42 -6.11 -14.67
C SER A 116 17.10 -6.89 -13.54
N GLU A 117 16.90 -6.48 -12.30
CA GLU A 117 17.49 -7.14 -11.14
C GLU A 117 16.91 -8.53 -10.88
N ILE A 118 15.64 -8.74 -11.21
CA ILE A 118 14.94 -9.99 -10.92
C ILE A 118 14.77 -10.89 -12.14
N ALA A 119 15.21 -10.45 -13.28
CA ALA A 119 15.10 -11.19 -14.53
C ALA A 119 16.00 -12.44 -14.58
#